data_bccd7e0531b5d75c30d26849a3f86748
#
_entry.id   bccd7e0531b5d75c30d26849a3f86748
#
_cell.length_a   1.000
_cell.length_b   1.000
_cell.length_c   1.000
_cell.angle_alpha   90.00
_cell.angle_beta   90.00
_cell.angle_gamma   90.00
#
_symmetry.space_group_name_H-M   'P 1'
#
loop_
_entity.id
_entity.type
_entity.pdbx_description
1 polymer ?
#
loop_
_entity_poly.entity_id
_entity_poly.type
_entity_poly.pdbx_seq_one_letter_code
_entity_poly.pdbx_strand_id
1 'polypeptide(L)'
;KKITQNKSQGSVYFMEAFTNRINLGGKQARYYDLSHFNQPLDSSSTPRAPAHFYSGNSFTVGTYTPLLSKLATEFDISSLALRGYWYDKPQSRRLTREQDADMLIEFLEKTQDNPVVGIGHSQGATATAMAAAKRPELFSQLYLIEPVTFTKNQATLYNLLPRSVLLSREPFKSTLTKQSTWPSIHSYYESLRAQRAYKRISNKHLQVFAEQSLSKNTDGSYTLMFAPEQELANYFG
;
A
#
# COMPACT_ATOMS: atom_id res chain seq x y z
N LYS A 1 13.08 6.48 26.33
CA LYS A 1 14.28 6.78 25.50
C LYS A 1 13.93 7.88 24.53
N LYS A 2 14.58 9.05 24.66
CA LYS A 2 14.38 10.23 23.79
C LYS A 2 14.81 9.87 22.36
N ILE A 3 13.88 9.92 21.42
CA ILE A 3 14.18 9.90 19.98
C ILE A 3 14.63 11.32 19.62
N THR A 4 15.93 11.50 19.51
CA THR A 4 16.52 12.77 19.01
C THR A 4 16.31 12.82 17.49
N GLN A 5 15.46 13.72 17.05
CA GLN A 5 15.27 14.00 15.62
C GLN A 5 16.54 14.59 15.03
N ASN A 6 17.21 13.82 14.18
CA ASN A 6 18.28 14.32 13.31
C ASN A 6 17.64 14.88 12.03
N LYS A 7 17.48 16.19 11.94
CA LYS A 7 16.78 16.93 10.87
C LYS A 7 17.57 17.06 9.54
N SER A 8 18.59 16.26 9.26
CA SER A 8 19.48 16.53 8.11
C SER A 8 19.97 15.33 7.29
N GLN A 9 19.28 14.18 7.34
CA GLN A 9 19.52 13.12 6.34
C GLN A 9 18.18 12.56 5.85
N GLY A 10 17.92 12.84 4.55
CA GLY A 10 16.71 12.65 3.79
C GLY A 10 15.84 11.43 4.10
N SER A 11 14.65 11.71 4.14
CA SER A 11 13.33 11.09 4.18
C SER A 11 13.11 9.63 3.69
N VAL A 12 14.10 8.84 3.33
CA VAL A 12 13.94 7.49 2.72
C VAL A 12 13.33 6.47 3.70
N TYR A 13 13.47 6.67 5.01
CA TYR A 13 12.93 5.77 6.04
C TYR A 13 11.74 6.34 6.81
N PHE A 14 11.16 7.44 6.34
CA PHE A 14 10.19 8.17 7.14
C PHE A 14 8.93 7.34 7.42
N MET A 15 8.34 6.72 6.40
CA MET A 15 7.12 5.93 6.57
C MET A 15 7.36 4.62 7.33
N GLU A 16 8.51 3.99 7.18
CA GLU A 16 8.85 2.75 7.88
C GLU A 16 8.92 2.93 9.42
N ALA A 17 9.16 4.15 9.90
CA ALA A 17 9.12 4.47 11.33
C ALA A 17 7.72 4.31 11.96
N PHE A 18 6.66 4.31 11.15
CA PHE A 18 5.27 4.09 11.57
C PHE A 18 4.79 2.66 11.42
N THR A 19 5.70 1.74 11.01
CA THR A 19 5.37 0.33 10.79
C THR A 19 5.17 -0.41 12.10
N ASN A 20 4.09 -1.17 12.17
CA ASN A 20 3.72 -2.04 13.28
C ASN A 20 3.35 -3.44 12.77
N ARG A 21 3.18 -4.39 13.70
CA ARG A 21 2.75 -5.76 13.42
C ARG A 21 1.52 -6.11 14.25
N ILE A 22 0.60 -6.86 13.65
CA ILE A 22 -0.61 -7.36 14.30
C ILE A 22 -0.90 -8.78 13.77
N ASN A 23 -1.43 -9.65 14.62
CA ASN A 23 -1.84 -10.99 14.19
C ASN A 23 -3.22 -10.92 13.51
N LEU A 24 -3.30 -11.28 12.21
CA LEU A 24 -4.53 -11.40 11.44
C LEU A 24 -4.54 -12.77 10.74
N GLY A 25 -5.60 -13.54 10.94
CA GLY A 25 -5.72 -14.87 10.39
C GLY A 25 -4.54 -15.80 10.75
N GLY A 26 -3.96 -15.64 11.95
CA GLY A 26 -2.78 -16.39 12.39
C GLY A 26 -1.45 -15.94 11.79
N LYS A 27 -1.40 -14.80 11.10
CA LYS A 27 -0.19 -14.27 10.42
C LYS A 27 0.16 -12.88 10.95
N GLN A 28 1.46 -12.55 10.93
CA GLN A 28 1.96 -11.23 11.34
C GLN A 28 1.77 -10.23 10.20
N ALA A 29 0.63 -9.56 10.20
CA ALA A 29 0.31 -8.51 9.25
C ALA A 29 1.14 -7.25 9.53
N ARG A 30 1.56 -6.56 8.45
CA ARG A 30 2.20 -5.25 8.52
C ARG A 30 1.13 -4.17 8.42
N TYR A 31 1.17 -3.18 9.30
CA TYR A 31 0.33 -1.99 9.19
C TYR A 31 1.09 -0.74 9.65
N TYR A 32 0.54 0.42 9.34
CA TYR A 32 1.08 1.73 9.67
C TYR A 32 0.08 2.47 10.55
N ASP A 33 0.55 2.97 11.68
CA ASP A 33 -0.20 3.88 12.54
C ASP A 33 0.25 5.31 12.22
N LEU A 34 -0.61 6.06 11.55
CA LEU A 34 -0.34 7.42 11.10
C LEU A 34 -1.09 8.48 11.93
N SER A 35 -1.63 8.12 13.11
CA SER A 35 -2.38 9.01 13.98
C SER A 35 -1.58 10.27 14.38
N HIS A 36 -0.26 10.15 14.48
CA HIS A 36 0.66 11.26 14.78
C HIS A 36 1.45 11.76 13.56
N PHE A 37 1.06 11.35 12.36
CA PHE A 37 1.73 11.74 11.14
C PHE A 37 1.58 13.25 10.88
N ASN A 38 2.71 13.97 10.72
CA ASN A 38 2.76 15.44 10.54
C ASN A 38 2.15 16.29 11.67
N GLN A 39 2.02 15.75 12.89
CA GLN A 39 1.50 16.49 14.03
C GLN A 39 2.61 17.17 14.82
N PRO A 40 2.39 18.39 15.34
CA PRO A 40 3.20 18.95 16.42
C PRO A 40 3.02 18.08 17.68
N LEU A 41 4.10 17.83 18.42
CA LEU A 41 4.09 17.03 19.66
C LEU A 41 3.23 17.64 20.80
N ASP A 42 2.82 18.89 20.68
CA ASP A 42 2.12 19.68 21.72
C ASP A 42 0.67 20.05 21.37
N SER A 43 0.09 19.45 20.34
CA SER A 43 -1.30 19.80 20.01
C SER A 43 -2.27 19.11 20.97
N SER A 44 -2.93 19.90 21.81
CA SER A 44 -4.23 19.57 22.43
C SER A 44 -5.28 19.45 21.31
N SER A 45 -5.17 18.40 20.50
CA SER A 45 -6.00 18.26 19.31
C SER A 45 -7.36 17.69 19.67
N THR A 46 -8.40 18.32 19.16
CA THR A 46 -9.74 17.74 19.07
C THR A 46 -9.62 16.34 18.48
N PRO A 47 -10.27 15.32 19.05
CA PRO A 47 -10.27 13.97 18.49
C PRO A 47 -10.72 14.01 17.03
N ARG A 48 -9.90 13.44 16.13
CA ARG A 48 -10.21 13.37 14.70
C ARG A 48 -10.95 12.07 14.41
N ALA A 49 -11.74 12.09 13.33
CA ALA A 49 -12.43 10.90 12.88
C ALA A 49 -11.40 9.81 12.44
N PRO A 50 -11.60 8.55 12.85
CA PRO A 50 -10.73 7.48 12.42
C PRO A 50 -10.90 7.21 10.92
N ALA A 51 -9.78 6.98 10.23
CA ALA A 51 -9.78 6.59 8.83
C ALA A 51 -8.83 5.42 8.58
N HIS A 52 -9.15 4.60 7.61
CA HIS A 52 -8.27 3.56 7.12
C HIS A 52 -7.94 3.82 5.65
N PHE A 53 -6.65 3.83 5.30
CA PHE A 53 -6.17 3.92 3.93
C PHE A 53 -5.63 2.57 3.46
N TYR A 54 -6.13 2.07 2.30
CA TYR A 54 -5.65 0.83 1.70
C TYR A 54 -5.00 1.10 0.34
N SER A 55 -3.71 0.78 0.22
CA SER A 55 -2.90 1.08 -0.96
C SER A 55 -3.24 0.20 -2.18
N GLY A 56 -2.83 0.64 -3.36
CA GLY A 56 -2.86 -0.17 -4.58
C GLY A 56 -1.75 -1.23 -4.62
N ASN A 57 -1.92 -2.22 -5.49
CA ASN A 57 -0.89 -3.23 -5.74
C ASN A 57 0.38 -2.57 -6.31
N SER A 58 1.54 -3.03 -5.90
CA SER A 58 2.85 -2.47 -6.31
C SER A 58 3.23 -1.14 -5.65
N PHE A 59 2.34 -0.53 -4.83
CA PHE A 59 2.60 0.73 -4.14
C PHE A 59 2.77 0.50 -2.64
N THR A 60 3.91 0.91 -2.10
CA THR A 60 4.08 1.00 -0.65
C THR A 60 3.21 2.14 -0.10
N VAL A 61 2.84 2.07 1.16
CA VAL A 61 2.07 3.16 1.81
C VAL A 61 2.84 4.48 1.74
N GLY A 62 4.17 4.45 1.81
CA GLY A 62 5.03 5.62 1.71
C GLY A 62 4.90 6.40 0.40
N THR A 63 4.56 5.74 -0.71
CA THR A 63 4.37 6.43 -2.01
C THR A 63 3.20 7.41 -2.00
N TYR A 64 2.26 7.24 -1.06
CA TYR A 64 1.12 8.13 -0.85
C TYR A 64 1.39 9.25 0.16
N THR A 65 2.62 9.42 0.65
CA THR A 65 2.98 10.45 1.64
C THR A 65 2.38 11.83 1.33
N PRO A 66 2.41 12.36 0.09
CA PRO A 66 1.82 13.67 -0.20
C PRO A 66 0.29 13.73 0.03
N LEU A 67 -0.42 12.64 -0.24
CA LEU A 67 -1.86 12.51 0.03
C LEU A 67 -2.11 12.32 1.52
N LEU A 68 -1.43 11.37 2.14
CA LEU A 68 -1.61 11.02 3.56
C LEU A 68 -1.26 12.19 4.47
N SER A 69 -0.26 13.01 4.12
CA SER A 69 0.09 14.23 4.86
C SER A 69 -1.06 15.25 4.92
N LYS A 70 -1.84 15.34 3.85
CA LYS A 70 -3.02 16.22 3.80
C LYS A 70 -4.21 15.61 4.57
N LEU A 71 -4.45 14.30 4.37
CA LEU A 71 -5.54 13.62 5.05
C LEU A 71 -5.33 13.56 6.56
N ALA A 72 -4.09 13.45 7.02
CA ALA A 72 -3.74 13.42 8.44
C ALA A 72 -4.02 14.74 9.18
N THR A 73 -4.34 15.84 8.48
CA THR A 73 -4.83 17.06 9.12
C THR A 73 -6.28 16.94 9.59
N GLU A 74 -7.06 16.06 8.97
CA GLU A 74 -8.49 15.88 9.21
C GLU A 74 -8.83 14.56 9.91
N PHE A 75 -7.99 13.53 9.72
CA PHE A 75 -8.26 12.16 10.14
C PHE A 75 -7.12 11.56 10.97
N ASP A 76 -7.48 10.67 11.91
CA ASP A 76 -6.54 9.71 12.51
C ASP A 76 -6.45 8.49 11.60
N ILE A 77 -5.32 8.35 10.89
CA ILE A 77 -5.19 7.39 9.81
C ILE A 77 -4.45 6.15 10.27
N SER A 78 -5.00 4.97 9.95
CA SER A 78 -4.29 3.69 9.92
C SER A 78 -4.20 3.16 8.49
N SER A 79 -3.24 2.29 8.20
CA SER A 79 -3.12 1.66 6.88
C SER A 79 -2.61 0.23 7.01
N LEU A 80 -3.45 -0.75 6.72
CA LEU A 80 -3.04 -2.14 6.58
C LEU A 80 -2.30 -2.30 5.24
N ALA A 81 -1.10 -2.87 5.25
CA ALA A 81 -0.41 -3.20 4.01
C ALA A 81 -1.12 -4.36 3.29
N LEU A 82 -1.08 -4.37 1.95
CA LEU A 82 -1.54 -5.53 1.18
C LEU A 82 -0.76 -6.79 1.61
N ARG A 83 -1.44 -7.95 1.65
CA ARG A 83 -0.86 -9.21 2.14
C ARG A 83 0.41 -9.64 1.44
N GLY A 84 0.57 -9.31 0.16
CA GLY A 84 1.81 -9.55 -0.58
C GLY A 84 3.02 -8.82 0.02
N TYR A 85 2.80 -7.76 0.80
CA TYR A 85 3.83 -6.93 1.40
C TYR A 85 4.02 -7.15 2.92
N TRP A 86 3.36 -8.14 3.53
CA TRP A 86 3.52 -8.43 4.97
C TRP A 86 4.89 -9.00 5.33
N TYR A 87 5.53 -9.69 4.38
CA TYR A 87 6.83 -10.37 4.51
C TYR A 87 7.70 -10.07 3.30
N ASP A 88 8.98 -10.41 3.38
CA ASP A 88 9.94 -10.23 2.29
C ASP A 88 9.60 -11.03 1.03
N LYS A 89 8.85 -12.14 1.21
CA LYS A 89 8.31 -12.95 0.12
C LYS A 89 6.82 -13.19 0.32
N PRO A 90 6.03 -13.30 -0.76
CA PRO A 90 4.61 -13.58 -0.64
C PRO A 90 4.39 -14.98 -0.04
N GLN A 91 3.44 -15.09 0.90
CA GLN A 91 3.12 -16.36 1.57
C GLN A 91 2.35 -17.33 0.69
N SER A 92 1.81 -16.86 -0.41
CA SER A 92 1.06 -17.62 -1.39
C SER A 92 1.31 -17.06 -2.77
N ARG A 93 1.26 -17.93 -3.78
CA ARG A 93 1.32 -17.53 -5.20
C ARG A 93 0.03 -16.85 -5.68
N ARG A 94 -1.02 -16.87 -4.87
CA ARG A 94 -2.31 -16.25 -5.14
C ARG A 94 -2.85 -15.64 -3.85
N LEU A 95 -3.10 -14.34 -3.87
CA LEU A 95 -3.64 -13.56 -2.76
C LEU A 95 -4.95 -12.92 -3.23
N THR A 96 -6.08 -13.48 -2.80
CA THR A 96 -7.39 -13.05 -3.29
C THR A 96 -7.88 -11.77 -2.62
N ARG A 97 -8.69 -10.99 -3.33
CA ARG A 97 -9.28 -9.74 -2.83
C ARG A 97 -10.28 -9.99 -1.71
N GLU A 98 -10.99 -11.13 -1.74
CA GLU A 98 -11.87 -11.56 -0.64
C GLU A 98 -11.09 -11.69 0.66
N GLN A 99 -9.95 -12.35 0.60
CA GLN A 99 -9.09 -12.51 1.79
C GLN A 99 -8.49 -11.18 2.24
N ASP A 100 -8.19 -10.24 1.32
CA ASP A 100 -7.75 -8.88 1.69
C ASP A 100 -8.88 -8.14 2.41
N ALA A 101 -10.12 -8.29 1.94
CA ALA A 101 -11.29 -7.73 2.60
C ALA A 101 -11.53 -8.35 3.99
N ASP A 102 -11.39 -9.67 4.13
CA ASP A 102 -11.55 -10.36 5.41
C ASP A 102 -10.46 -9.95 6.41
N MET A 103 -9.22 -9.78 5.95
CA MET A 103 -8.12 -9.28 6.80
C MET A 103 -8.33 -7.80 7.19
N LEU A 104 -8.91 -7.00 6.31
CA LEU A 104 -9.26 -5.61 6.64
C LEU A 104 -10.36 -5.57 7.71
N ILE A 105 -11.40 -6.40 7.59
CA ILE A 105 -12.45 -6.52 8.60
C ILE A 105 -11.84 -6.88 9.96
N GLU A 106 -11.05 -7.96 10.02
CA GLU A 106 -10.40 -8.39 11.26
C GLU A 106 -9.46 -7.31 11.84
N PHE A 107 -8.75 -6.57 10.98
CA PHE A 107 -7.91 -5.46 11.38
C PHE A 107 -8.72 -4.33 12.04
N LEU A 108 -9.80 -3.91 11.41
CA LEU A 108 -10.66 -2.85 11.93
C LEU A 108 -11.32 -3.27 13.25
N GLU A 109 -11.83 -4.50 13.35
CA GLU A 109 -12.42 -5.02 14.59
C GLU A 109 -11.43 -5.07 15.76
N LYS A 110 -10.14 -5.27 15.49
CA LYS A 110 -9.08 -5.31 16.53
C LYS A 110 -8.51 -3.97 16.89
N THR A 111 -8.63 -2.95 16.03
CA THR A 111 -7.89 -1.70 16.18
C THR A 111 -8.76 -0.46 16.28
N GLN A 112 -10.07 -0.58 16.01
CA GLN A 112 -10.98 0.56 15.94
C GLN A 112 -12.21 0.32 16.81
N ASP A 113 -12.52 1.26 17.67
CA ASP A 113 -13.73 1.25 18.50
C ASP A 113 -14.94 1.89 17.78
N ASN A 114 -14.69 2.65 16.70
CA ASN A 114 -15.70 3.41 15.96
C ASN A 114 -15.59 3.11 14.46
N PRO A 115 -16.71 3.27 13.71
CA PRO A 115 -16.69 3.17 12.26
C PRO A 115 -15.67 4.13 11.64
N VAL A 116 -14.89 3.64 10.66
CA VAL A 116 -13.83 4.40 10.00
C VAL A 116 -14.30 5.02 8.68
N VAL A 117 -13.66 6.10 8.26
CA VAL A 117 -13.67 6.53 6.86
C VAL A 117 -12.75 5.59 6.08
N GLY A 118 -13.34 4.75 5.21
CA GLY A 118 -12.59 3.82 4.35
C GLY A 118 -12.08 4.54 3.10
N ILE A 119 -10.76 4.59 2.91
CA ILE A 119 -10.11 5.21 1.74
C ILE A 119 -9.27 4.15 1.06
N GLY A 120 -9.52 3.89 -0.21
CA GLY A 120 -8.76 2.88 -0.94
C GLY A 120 -8.39 3.33 -2.35
N HIS A 121 -7.24 2.83 -2.85
CA HIS A 121 -6.81 3.02 -4.23
C HIS A 121 -6.65 1.67 -4.93
N SER A 122 -7.15 1.57 -6.17
CA SER A 122 -6.98 0.38 -7.03
C SER A 122 -7.42 -0.91 -6.32
N GLN A 123 -6.55 -1.90 -6.11
CA GLN A 123 -6.85 -3.13 -5.37
C GLN A 123 -7.29 -2.87 -3.93
N GLY A 124 -6.69 -1.89 -3.26
CA GLY A 124 -7.10 -1.48 -1.91
C GLY A 124 -8.51 -0.90 -1.90
N ALA A 125 -8.91 -0.15 -2.94
CA ALA A 125 -10.29 0.32 -3.09
C ALA A 125 -11.28 -0.84 -3.26
N THR A 126 -10.93 -1.85 -4.05
CA THR A 126 -11.75 -3.06 -4.22
C THR A 126 -11.91 -3.81 -2.91
N ALA A 127 -10.82 -4.06 -2.19
CA ALA A 127 -10.86 -4.75 -0.90
C ALA A 127 -11.66 -3.96 0.15
N THR A 128 -11.53 -2.62 0.18
CA THR A 128 -12.32 -1.74 1.06
C THR A 128 -13.82 -1.82 0.74
N ALA A 129 -14.18 -1.77 -0.55
CA ALA A 129 -15.58 -1.90 -0.98
C ALA A 129 -16.16 -3.27 -0.60
N MET A 130 -15.40 -4.35 -0.78
CA MET A 130 -15.82 -5.71 -0.41
C MET A 130 -15.95 -5.87 1.11
N ALA A 131 -15.05 -5.31 1.89
CA ALA A 131 -15.15 -5.29 3.35
C ALA A 131 -16.40 -4.53 3.81
N ALA A 132 -16.66 -3.36 3.24
CA ALA A 132 -17.86 -2.56 3.56
C ALA A 132 -19.16 -3.26 3.13
N ALA A 133 -19.16 -4.01 2.03
CA ALA A 133 -20.31 -4.80 1.62
C ALA A 133 -20.60 -5.97 2.58
N LYS A 134 -19.57 -6.54 3.21
CA LYS A 134 -19.71 -7.63 4.20
C LYS A 134 -20.06 -7.09 5.60
N ARG A 135 -19.47 -5.97 6.00
CA ARG A 135 -19.56 -5.39 7.34
C ARG A 135 -19.73 -3.86 7.26
N PRO A 136 -20.90 -3.39 6.79
CA PRO A 136 -21.13 -1.95 6.56
C PRO A 136 -21.01 -1.12 7.84
N GLU A 137 -21.27 -1.68 9.01
CA GLU A 137 -21.18 -1.01 10.30
C GLU A 137 -19.76 -0.61 10.70
N LEU A 138 -18.73 -1.18 10.07
CA LEU A 138 -17.33 -0.78 10.30
C LEU A 138 -16.93 0.50 9.56
N PHE A 139 -17.79 1.00 8.68
CA PHE A 139 -17.47 2.15 7.82
C PHE A 139 -18.50 3.26 7.96
N SER A 140 -18.04 4.47 8.22
CA SER A 140 -18.88 5.67 8.25
C SER A 140 -19.03 6.29 6.85
N GLN A 141 -18.00 6.17 6.01
CA GLN A 141 -17.95 6.71 4.65
C GLN A 141 -16.89 5.96 3.82
N LEU A 142 -17.02 5.97 2.49
CA LEU A 142 -16.07 5.35 1.57
C LEU A 142 -15.57 6.37 0.52
N TYR A 143 -14.25 6.38 0.30
CA TYR A 143 -13.60 7.07 -0.82
C TYR A 143 -12.82 6.02 -1.63
N LEU A 144 -13.38 5.62 -2.76
CA LEU A 144 -12.83 4.56 -3.62
C LEU A 144 -12.21 5.19 -4.87
N ILE A 145 -10.88 5.15 -4.95
CA ILE A 145 -10.11 5.76 -6.03
C ILE A 145 -9.74 4.65 -7.02
N GLU A 146 -10.30 4.72 -8.22
CA GLU A 146 -10.06 3.78 -9.33
C GLU A 146 -10.10 2.30 -8.91
N PRO A 147 -11.19 1.81 -8.30
CA PRO A 147 -11.29 0.42 -7.87
C PRO A 147 -11.15 -0.52 -9.08
N VAL A 148 -10.36 -1.58 -8.92
CA VAL A 148 -10.23 -2.62 -9.95
C VAL A 148 -11.40 -3.58 -9.84
N THR A 149 -12.25 -3.58 -10.86
CA THR A 149 -13.42 -4.46 -10.94
C THR A 149 -13.34 -5.37 -12.15
N PHE A 150 -13.80 -6.59 -12.01
CA PHE A 150 -13.95 -7.55 -13.11
C PHE A 150 -15.41 -7.97 -13.22
N THR A 151 -15.90 -8.12 -14.46
CA THR A 151 -17.16 -8.80 -14.68
C THR A 151 -17.02 -10.28 -14.30
N LYS A 152 -18.14 -10.94 -13.97
CA LYS A 152 -18.15 -12.39 -13.66
C LYS A 152 -17.46 -13.21 -14.77
N ASN A 153 -17.72 -12.87 -16.04
CA ASN A 153 -17.12 -13.58 -17.19
C ASN A 153 -15.61 -13.38 -17.26
N GLN A 154 -15.11 -12.17 -17.00
CA GLN A 154 -13.67 -11.89 -16.94
C GLN A 154 -13.02 -12.67 -15.80
N ALA A 155 -13.59 -12.64 -14.60
CA ALA A 155 -13.08 -13.37 -13.45
C ALA A 155 -13.06 -14.90 -13.73
N THR A 156 -14.13 -15.45 -14.31
CA THR A 156 -14.20 -16.86 -14.70
C THR A 156 -13.12 -17.21 -15.72
N LEU A 157 -12.96 -16.39 -16.76
CA LEU A 157 -11.94 -16.60 -17.80
C LEU A 157 -10.53 -16.60 -17.20
N TYR A 158 -10.21 -15.60 -16.35
CA TYR A 158 -8.91 -15.54 -15.66
C TYR A 158 -8.66 -16.78 -14.78
N ASN A 159 -9.69 -17.27 -14.08
CA ASN A 159 -9.58 -18.43 -13.22
C ASN A 159 -9.38 -19.76 -14.01
N LEU A 160 -9.84 -19.83 -15.25
CA LEU A 160 -9.73 -21.01 -16.11
C LEU A 160 -8.41 -21.05 -16.90
N LEU A 161 -7.76 -19.90 -17.10
CA LEU A 161 -6.52 -19.86 -17.88
C LEU A 161 -5.35 -20.46 -17.09
N PRO A 162 -4.53 -21.32 -17.74
CA PRO A 162 -3.28 -21.78 -17.15
C PRO A 162 -2.36 -20.62 -16.76
N ARG A 163 -1.66 -20.76 -15.64
CA ARG A 163 -0.71 -19.73 -15.16
C ARG A 163 0.31 -19.32 -16.22
N SER A 164 0.83 -20.26 -17.00
CA SER A 164 1.77 -19.97 -18.09
C SER A 164 1.20 -19.04 -19.15
N VAL A 165 -0.08 -19.19 -19.47
CA VAL A 165 -0.79 -18.30 -20.42
C VAL A 165 -0.97 -16.91 -19.82
N LEU A 166 -1.32 -16.80 -18.53
CA LEU A 166 -1.43 -15.51 -17.85
C LEU A 166 -0.08 -14.77 -17.80
N LEU A 167 1.01 -15.49 -17.48
CA LEU A 167 2.35 -14.91 -17.43
C LEU A 167 2.87 -14.40 -18.79
N SER A 168 2.29 -14.82 -19.90
CA SER A 168 2.61 -14.29 -21.25
C SER A 168 1.82 -13.02 -21.62
N ARG A 169 0.88 -12.59 -20.78
CA ARG A 169 -0.03 -11.44 -21.03
C ARG A 169 0.23 -10.29 -20.05
N GLU A 170 -0.12 -9.08 -20.47
CA GLU A 170 -0.13 -7.93 -19.54
C GLU A 170 -1.29 -8.02 -18.54
N PRO A 171 -1.11 -7.57 -17.30
CA PRO A 171 0.10 -6.96 -16.73
C PRO A 171 1.14 -7.96 -16.19
N PHE A 172 0.88 -9.26 -16.22
CA PHE A 172 1.74 -10.30 -15.62
C PHE A 172 3.13 -10.34 -16.25
N LYS A 173 3.20 -10.22 -17.60
CA LYS A 173 4.47 -10.28 -18.33
C LYS A 173 5.40 -9.12 -17.92
N SER A 174 4.90 -7.89 -17.93
CA SER A 174 5.69 -6.73 -17.55
C SER A 174 6.10 -6.76 -16.07
N THR A 175 5.24 -7.28 -15.20
CA THR A 175 5.56 -7.45 -13.78
C THR A 175 6.66 -8.51 -13.58
N LEU A 176 6.59 -9.64 -14.30
CA LEU A 176 7.58 -10.73 -14.20
C LEU A 176 8.99 -10.26 -14.62
N THR A 177 9.07 -9.38 -15.64
CA THR A 177 10.33 -8.86 -16.19
C THR A 177 10.73 -7.51 -15.62
N LYS A 178 9.99 -7.01 -14.62
CA LYS A 178 10.23 -5.70 -14.02
C LYS A 178 11.59 -5.65 -13.33
N GLN A 179 12.36 -4.61 -13.65
CA GLN A 179 13.60 -4.34 -12.94
C GLN A 179 13.29 -4.06 -11.47
N SER A 180 14.01 -4.72 -10.57
CA SER A 180 13.81 -4.60 -9.12
C SER A 180 14.96 -3.93 -8.39
N THR A 181 16.14 -3.78 -9.04
CA THR A 181 17.35 -3.21 -8.43
C THR A 181 17.86 -2.03 -9.24
N TRP A 182 18.33 -0.99 -8.56
CA TRP A 182 18.73 0.29 -9.12
C TRP A 182 20.04 0.77 -8.49
N PRO A 183 20.95 1.43 -9.24
CA PRO A 183 22.18 1.97 -8.67
C PRO A 183 21.93 3.18 -7.74
N SER A 184 20.83 3.91 -7.94
CA SER A 184 20.45 5.07 -7.13
C SER A 184 18.95 5.35 -7.18
N ILE A 185 18.43 6.12 -6.22
CA ILE A 185 17.07 6.65 -6.25
C ILE A 185 16.84 7.50 -7.51
N HIS A 186 17.84 8.29 -7.91
CA HIS A 186 17.76 9.14 -9.11
C HIS A 186 17.58 8.31 -10.38
N SER A 187 18.31 7.19 -10.55
CA SER A 187 18.14 6.32 -11.71
C SER A 187 16.74 5.68 -11.77
N TYR A 188 16.15 5.35 -10.63
CA TYR A 188 14.77 4.89 -10.57
C TYR A 188 13.79 6.02 -10.90
N TYR A 189 14.00 7.22 -10.35
CA TYR A 189 13.20 8.40 -10.67
C TYR A 189 13.17 8.67 -12.18
N GLU A 190 14.33 8.68 -12.85
CA GLU A 190 14.42 8.91 -14.30
C GLU A 190 13.66 7.82 -15.09
N SER A 191 13.76 6.57 -14.66
CA SER A 191 13.01 5.47 -15.29
C SER A 191 11.49 5.62 -15.15
N LEU A 192 11.03 6.13 -14.01
CA LEU A 192 9.60 6.45 -13.79
C LEU A 192 9.19 7.62 -14.68
N ARG A 193 10.00 8.69 -14.74
CA ARG A 193 9.74 9.88 -15.55
C ARG A 193 9.61 9.56 -17.03
N ALA A 194 10.37 8.60 -17.54
CA ALA A 194 10.27 8.13 -18.92
C ALA A 194 8.93 7.42 -19.24
N GLN A 195 8.24 6.88 -18.24
CA GLN A 195 6.98 6.16 -18.43
C GLN A 195 5.78 7.11 -18.56
N ARG A 196 4.88 6.83 -19.53
CA ARG A 196 3.70 7.65 -19.79
C ARG A 196 2.80 7.83 -18.55
N ALA A 197 2.68 6.80 -17.72
CA ALA A 197 1.83 6.82 -16.52
C ALA A 197 2.25 7.91 -15.52
N TYR A 198 3.55 8.20 -15.42
CA TYR A 198 4.09 9.15 -14.44
C TYR A 198 4.35 10.56 -14.99
N LYS A 199 4.09 10.81 -16.30
CA LYS A 199 4.39 12.11 -16.93
C LYS A 199 3.67 13.30 -16.30
N ARG A 200 2.48 13.10 -15.75
CA ARG A 200 1.67 14.17 -15.14
C ARG A 200 1.93 14.38 -13.65
N ILE A 201 2.70 13.52 -13.02
CA ILE A 201 3.06 13.66 -11.60
C ILE A 201 4.12 14.77 -11.48
N SER A 202 3.94 15.69 -10.53
CA SER A 202 4.93 16.74 -10.28
C SER A 202 6.30 16.14 -9.89
N ASN A 203 7.39 16.84 -10.20
CA ASN A 203 8.74 16.37 -9.87
C ASN A 203 8.89 16.07 -8.37
N LYS A 204 8.34 16.96 -7.51
CA LYS A 204 8.37 16.79 -6.06
C LYS A 204 7.67 15.49 -5.61
N HIS A 205 6.48 15.21 -6.14
CA HIS A 205 5.73 14.01 -5.76
C HIS A 205 6.36 12.74 -6.35
N LEU A 206 6.90 12.81 -7.56
CA LEU A 206 7.59 11.67 -8.16
C LEU A 206 8.92 11.36 -7.45
N GLN A 207 9.61 12.38 -6.92
CA GLN A 207 10.79 12.18 -6.07
C GLN A 207 10.41 11.41 -4.79
N VAL A 208 9.35 11.83 -4.09
CA VAL A 208 8.84 11.12 -2.90
C VAL A 208 8.45 9.68 -3.25
N PHE A 209 7.78 9.48 -4.39
CA PHE A 209 7.41 8.15 -4.87
C PHE A 209 8.66 7.27 -5.04
N ALA A 210 9.70 7.77 -5.71
CA ALA A 210 10.93 7.02 -5.93
C ALA A 210 11.65 6.68 -4.60
N GLU A 211 11.75 7.64 -3.70
CA GLU A 211 12.34 7.47 -2.37
C GLU A 211 11.60 6.42 -1.52
N GLN A 212 10.27 6.48 -1.53
CA GLN A 212 9.42 5.61 -0.71
C GLN A 212 9.18 4.22 -1.33
N SER A 213 9.62 3.99 -2.57
CA SER A 213 9.52 2.68 -3.25
C SER A 213 10.74 1.80 -3.05
N LEU A 214 11.86 2.36 -2.57
CA LEU A 214 13.16 1.68 -2.56
C LEU A 214 13.73 1.53 -1.15
N SER A 215 14.37 0.40 -0.90
CA SER A 215 15.25 0.18 0.26
C SER A 215 16.72 0.14 -0.19
N LYS A 216 17.61 0.69 0.63
CA LYS A 216 19.05 0.69 0.39
C LYS A 216 19.65 -0.65 0.79
N ASN A 217 20.44 -1.25 -0.09
CA ASN A 217 21.20 -2.46 0.15
C ASN A 217 22.56 -2.18 0.81
N THR A 218 23.20 -3.20 1.36
CA THR A 218 24.53 -3.09 1.98
C THR A 218 25.63 -2.73 1.00
N ASP A 219 25.47 -3.07 -0.29
CA ASP A 219 26.40 -2.73 -1.37
C ASP A 219 26.21 -1.29 -1.93
N GLY A 220 25.25 -0.53 -1.38
CA GLY A 220 24.94 0.83 -1.79
C GLY A 220 23.90 0.93 -2.91
N SER A 221 23.52 -0.18 -3.54
CA SER A 221 22.40 -0.24 -4.49
C SER A 221 21.04 -0.13 -3.78
N TYR A 222 19.96 -0.09 -4.56
CA TYR A 222 18.58 0.03 -4.06
C TYR A 222 17.69 -1.03 -4.66
N THR A 223 16.81 -1.62 -3.86
CA THR A 223 15.85 -2.64 -4.28
C THR A 223 14.42 -2.17 -4.02
N LEU A 224 13.48 -2.54 -4.92
CA LEU A 224 12.06 -2.27 -4.71
C LEU A 224 11.59 -2.92 -3.42
N MET A 225 10.97 -2.12 -2.54
CA MET A 225 10.37 -2.60 -1.29
C MET A 225 9.17 -3.50 -1.53
N PHE A 226 8.41 -3.23 -2.61
CA PHE A 226 7.33 -4.09 -3.09
C PHE A 226 7.85 -4.88 -4.30
N ALA A 227 8.34 -6.10 -4.05
CA ALA A 227 9.00 -6.91 -5.05
C ALA A 227 8.03 -7.42 -6.14
N PRO A 228 8.53 -7.70 -7.37
CA PRO A 228 7.71 -8.23 -8.47
C PRO A 228 6.93 -9.50 -8.10
N GLU A 229 7.49 -10.39 -7.30
CA GLU A 229 6.82 -11.62 -6.85
C GLU A 229 5.62 -11.33 -5.95
N GLN A 230 5.71 -10.30 -5.10
CA GLN A 230 4.63 -9.83 -4.23
C GLN A 230 3.51 -9.20 -5.06
N GLU A 231 3.88 -8.40 -6.06
CA GLU A 231 2.94 -7.79 -7.01
C GLU A 231 2.20 -8.85 -7.83
N LEU A 232 2.92 -9.85 -8.35
CA LEU A 232 2.33 -10.98 -9.09
C LEU A 232 1.34 -11.78 -8.24
N ALA A 233 1.68 -12.07 -6.99
CA ALA A 233 0.79 -12.83 -6.09
C ALA A 233 -0.56 -12.12 -5.91
N ASN A 234 -0.57 -10.79 -5.85
CA ASN A 234 -1.77 -9.98 -5.79
C ASN A 234 -2.55 -9.95 -7.11
N TYR A 235 -1.88 -9.99 -8.28
CA TYR A 235 -2.57 -10.05 -9.58
C TYR A 235 -3.27 -11.38 -9.84
N PHE A 236 -2.78 -12.48 -9.26
CA PHE A 236 -3.41 -13.79 -9.38
C PHE A 236 -4.62 -13.99 -8.45
N GLY A 237 -4.95 -13.01 -7.62
CA GLY A 237 -6.05 -13.04 -6.64
C GLY A 237 -7.43 -12.65 -7.17
#